data_ca10dbfb91331297b3b7e900b17e140e
#
_entry.id   ca10dbfb91331297b3b7e900b17e140e
#
_cell.length_a   1.000
_cell.length_b   1.000
_cell.length_c   1.000
_cell.angle_alpha   90.00
_cell.angle_beta   90.00
_cell.angle_gamma   90.00
#
_symmetry.space_group_name_H-M   'P 1'
#
loop_
_entity.id
_entity.type
_entity.pdbx_description
1 polymer ?
#
loop_
_entity_poly.entity_id
_entity_poly.type
_entity_poly.pdbx_seq_one_letter_code
_entity_poly.pdbx_strand_id
1 'polypeptide(L)'
;MTGARCAFPVILTLWSAMAGASEFRHEILDFSDLRGWAEDDHAKALKVFTETCADMKDPDWQSLCALAQTGPEARTFFELFFRPVVISDGNPALFTGYYEPELRGALQPGGRYRYPVYRIPPEAREASPWLSRREILTGDVMSGRGLEIAWVDDPVELFFLQIQGSGRIRLPDGGVIRVGYGGANGHPYRSIGTELVRLGIYEAHQVSAEVIKNWVRRNPEAGEALLFHNPSYVFFRRVDQVSPERGPLGAMNRSVTAGRTIAVDPAHVPLGAPVWIEKEGHGPIRRLMVAQDTGSAIKGPQRADIFFGTGADAGRAAGRLRDPGRMVVLMPIQRAYAMLTDADQ
;
A
#
# COMPACT_ATOMS: atom_id res chain seq x y z
N MET A 1 28.09 -19.76 -73.76
CA MET A 1 27.31 -20.53 -72.78
C MET A 1 27.02 -19.60 -71.60
N THR A 2 25.81 -19.02 -71.61
CA THR A 2 25.35 -17.96 -70.71
C THR A 2 24.59 -18.58 -69.55
N GLY A 3 25.08 -18.46 -68.34
CA GLY A 3 24.44 -18.94 -67.11
C GLY A 3 23.59 -17.84 -66.47
N ALA A 4 22.27 -18.00 -66.52
CA ALA A 4 21.32 -17.13 -65.85
C ALA A 4 21.30 -17.40 -64.36
N ARG A 5 21.56 -16.37 -63.53
CA ARG A 5 21.36 -16.37 -62.06
C ARG A 5 19.95 -15.92 -61.77
N CYS A 6 19.10 -16.86 -61.24
CA CYS A 6 17.82 -16.55 -60.66
C CYS A 6 18.03 -15.93 -59.25
N ALA A 7 17.63 -14.69 -59.03
CA ALA A 7 17.53 -14.07 -57.72
C ALA A 7 16.11 -14.28 -57.21
N PHE A 8 15.98 -14.96 -56.02
CA PHE A 8 14.74 -15.06 -55.29
C PHE A 8 14.62 -13.85 -54.33
N PRO A 9 13.50 -13.12 -54.32
CA PRO A 9 13.29 -12.10 -53.32
C PRO A 9 12.86 -12.72 -51.99
N VAL A 10 13.63 -12.46 -50.95
CA VAL A 10 13.24 -12.75 -49.56
C VAL A 10 12.25 -11.69 -49.12
N ILE A 11 10.97 -12.07 -48.99
CA ILE A 11 9.95 -11.23 -48.39
C ILE A 11 10.10 -11.35 -46.90
N LEU A 12 10.66 -10.31 -46.23
CA LEU A 12 10.67 -10.15 -44.80
C LEU A 12 9.30 -9.63 -44.37
N THR A 13 8.44 -10.51 -43.89
CA THR A 13 7.21 -10.11 -43.16
C THR A 13 7.58 -9.60 -41.77
N LEU A 14 7.59 -8.29 -41.61
CA LEU A 14 7.62 -7.62 -40.32
C LEU A 14 6.26 -7.88 -39.60
N TRP A 15 6.25 -8.80 -38.67
CA TRP A 15 5.20 -8.90 -37.67
C TRP A 15 5.44 -7.79 -36.64
N SER A 16 4.74 -6.67 -36.81
CA SER A 16 4.58 -5.65 -35.75
C SER A 16 3.74 -6.28 -34.65
N ALA A 17 4.38 -6.73 -33.58
CA ALA A 17 3.68 -6.99 -32.33
C ALA A 17 3.15 -5.62 -31.83
N MET A 18 1.89 -5.35 -32.08
CA MET A 18 1.17 -4.31 -31.34
C MET A 18 1.09 -4.81 -29.89
N ALA A 19 1.95 -4.24 -29.02
CA ALA A 19 1.71 -4.24 -27.61
C ALA A 19 0.40 -3.45 -27.41
N GLY A 20 -0.73 -4.15 -27.30
CA GLY A 20 -1.99 -3.54 -26.94
C GLY A 20 -1.80 -2.88 -25.58
N ALA A 21 -1.97 -1.56 -25.51
CA ALA A 21 -2.21 -0.89 -24.24
C ALA A 21 -3.41 -1.64 -23.61
N SER A 22 -3.26 -2.09 -22.36
CA SER A 22 -4.37 -2.70 -21.64
C SER A 22 -5.45 -1.64 -21.49
N GLU A 23 -6.52 -1.81 -22.26
CA GLU A 23 -7.66 -0.90 -22.26
C GLU A 23 -8.38 -1.09 -20.93
N PHE A 24 -8.36 -0.07 -20.07
CA PHE A 24 -9.11 -0.09 -18.81
C PHE A 24 -10.58 -0.11 -19.12
N ARG A 25 -11.30 -1.07 -18.52
CA ARG A 25 -12.75 -1.17 -18.63
C ARG A 25 -13.40 -0.59 -17.41
N HIS A 26 -14.44 0.22 -17.65
CA HIS A 26 -15.27 0.79 -16.61
C HIS A 26 -16.67 0.19 -16.74
N GLU A 27 -17.19 -0.39 -15.66
CA GLU A 27 -18.51 -0.98 -15.60
C GLU A 27 -19.27 -0.38 -14.42
N ILE A 28 -20.43 0.22 -14.69
CA ILE A 28 -21.33 0.71 -13.66
C ILE A 28 -22.25 -0.45 -13.25
N LEU A 29 -22.34 -0.68 -11.95
CA LEU A 29 -23.19 -1.68 -11.33
C LEU A 29 -24.35 -1.03 -10.59
N ASP A 30 -25.38 -1.81 -10.29
CA ASP A 30 -26.37 -1.46 -9.28
C ASP A 30 -25.90 -1.87 -7.88
N PHE A 31 -26.39 -1.19 -6.84
CA PHE A 31 -26.05 -1.56 -5.46
C PHE A 31 -26.55 -2.97 -5.08
N SER A 32 -27.58 -3.47 -5.76
CA SER A 32 -28.06 -4.85 -5.64
C SER A 32 -27.06 -5.91 -6.11
N ASP A 33 -26.10 -5.53 -6.98
CA ASP A 33 -25.05 -6.40 -7.48
C ASP A 33 -23.86 -6.54 -6.53
N LEU A 34 -23.85 -5.72 -5.46
CA LEU A 34 -22.83 -5.75 -4.43
C LEU A 34 -23.20 -6.76 -3.35
N ARG A 35 -22.50 -7.91 -3.35
CA ARG A 35 -22.78 -8.99 -2.41
C ARG A 35 -22.54 -8.58 -0.96
N GLY A 36 -23.60 -8.62 -0.13
CA GLY A 36 -23.52 -8.27 1.28
C GLY A 36 -23.56 -6.76 1.55
N TRP A 37 -23.97 -5.96 0.56
CA TRP A 37 -24.08 -4.51 0.73
C TRP A 37 -25.03 -4.11 1.86
N ALA A 38 -26.21 -4.76 1.92
CA ALA A 38 -27.24 -4.43 2.89
C ALA A 38 -26.85 -4.74 4.35
N GLU A 39 -25.89 -5.63 4.54
CA GLU A 39 -25.47 -6.15 5.85
C GLU A 39 -24.28 -5.37 6.44
N ASP A 40 -23.64 -4.46 5.69
CA ASP A 40 -22.49 -3.72 6.20
C ASP A 40 -22.91 -2.57 7.12
N ASP A 41 -22.04 -2.23 8.05
CA ASP A 41 -22.16 -1.04 8.91
C ASP A 41 -21.68 0.21 8.13
N HIS A 42 -22.56 0.74 7.28
CA HIS A 42 -22.29 1.94 6.47
C HIS A 42 -21.97 3.18 7.32
N ALA A 43 -22.50 3.25 8.55
CA ALA A 43 -22.22 4.39 9.44
C ALA A 43 -20.74 4.49 9.79
N LYS A 44 -20.05 3.35 9.98
CA LYS A 44 -18.60 3.34 10.17
C LYS A 44 -17.84 3.82 8.95
N ALA A 45 -18.29 3.47 7.74
CA ALA A 45 -17.67 3.94 6.51
C ALA A 45 -17.93 5.44 6.29
N LEU A 46 -19.16 5.91 6.51
CA LEU A 46 -19.52 7.33 6.41
C LEU A 46 -18.69 8.19 7.37
N LYS A 47 -18.48 7.73 8.60
CA LYS A 47 -17.61 8.43 9.56
C LYS A 47 -16.20 8.61 9.01
N VAL A 48 -15.59 7.55 8.49
CA VAL A 48 -14.23 7.61 7.90
C VAL A 48 -14.22 8.49 6.66
N PHE A 49 -15.23 8.39 5.80
CA PHE A 49 -15.39 9.25 4.63
C PHE A 49 -15.47 10.72 5.03
N THR A 50 -16.33 11.08 6.00
CA THR A 50 -16.53 12.46 6.48
C THR A 50 -15.24 13.04 7.08
N GLU A 51 -14.46 12.24 7.81
CA GLU A 51 -13.16 12.67 8.35
C GLU A 51 -12.11 12.92 7.25
N THR A 52 -12.29 12.34 6.07
CA THR A 52 -11.33 12.32 4.96
C THR A 52 -11.67 13.28 3.85
N CYS A 53 -12.94 13.40 3.51
CA CYS A 53 -13.41 14.06 2.29
C CYS A 53 -13.11 15.57 2.25
N ALA A 54 -12.90 16.22 3.38
CA ALA A 54 -12.50 17.63 3.45
C ALA A 54 -11.16 17.92 2.75
N ASP A 55 -10.31 16.90 2.56
CA ASP A 55 -9.02 17.03 1.87
C ASP A 55 -9.13 16.79 0.36
N MET A 56 -10.27 16.31 -0.12
CA MET A 56 -10.55 16.12 -1.54
C MET A 56 -10.83 17.46 -2.19
N LYS A 57 -9.97 17.88 -3.13
CA LYS A 57 -10.05 19.23 -3.75
C LYS A 57 -11.02 19.30 -4.93
N ASP A 58 -11.45 18.16 -5.43
CA ASP A 58 -12.32 18.07 -6.59
C ASP A 58 -13.75 18.54 -6.21
N PRO A 59 -14.38 19.46 -6.99
CA PRO A 59 -15.68 20.04 -6.68
C PRO A 59 -16.81 19.01 -6.51
N ASP A 60 -16.81 17.93 -7.29
CA ASP A 60 -17.82 16.89 -7.21
C ASP A 60 -17.80 16.19 -5.84
N TRP A 61 -16.60 15.99 -5.28
CA TRP A 61 -16.41 15.42 -3.96
C TRP A 61 -16.69 16.42 -2.84
N GLN A 62 -16.37 17.70 -3.03
CA GLN A 62 -16.58 18.74 -2.00
C GLN A 62 -18.05 18.90 -1.65
N SER A 63 -18.95 18.93 -2.64
CA SER A 63 -20.40 19.01 -2.42
C SER A 63 -20.90 17.82 -1.61
N LEU A 64 -20.43 16.60 -1.91
CA LEU A 64 -20.81 15.39 -1.19
C LEU A 64 -20.21 15.37 0.22
N CYS A 65 -19.01 15.93 0.42
CA CYS A 65 -18.41 16.08 1.73
C CYS A 65 -19.24 17.01 2.64
N ALA A 66 -19.69 18.15 2.11
CA ALA A 66 -20.55 19.07 2.85
C ALA A 66 -21.86 18.39 3.29
N LEU A 67 -22.45 17.59 2.41
CA LEU A 67 -23.65 16.81 2.72
C LEU A 67 -23.37 15.72 3.77
N ALA A 68 -22.27 14.96 3.64
CA ALA A 68 -21.88 13.94 4.61
C ALA A 68 -21.72 14.51 6.03
N GLN A 69 -21.24 15.75 6.16
CA GLN A 69 -21.08 16.43 7.45
C GLN A 69 -22.41 16.77 8.13
N THR A 70 -23.53 16.78 7.43
CA THR A 70 -24.86 16.97 8.04
C THR A 70 -25.35 15.74 8.79
N GLY A 71 -24.65 14.60 8.72
CA GLY A 71 -25.01 13.35 9.39
C GLY A 71 -26.22 12.63 8.79
N PRO A 72 -26.26 12.44 7.44
CA PRO A 72 -27.37 11.71 6.81
C PRO A 72 -27.40 10.24 7.22
N GLU A 73 -28.52 9.55 6.93
CA GLU A 73 -28.55 8.09 7.01
C GLU A 73 -27.51 7.52 6.02
N ALA A 74 -26.60 6.70 6.54
CA ALA A 74 -25.35 6.40 5.86
C ALA A 74 -25.53 5.58 4.56
N ARG A 75 -26.39 4.56 4.59
CA ARG A 75 -26.65 3.72 3.41
C ARG A 75 -27.33 4.52 2.32
N THR A 76 -28.38 5.24 2.66
CA THR A 76 -29.12 6.13 1.75
C THR A 76 -28.21 7.18 1.13
N PHE A 77 -27.28 7.75 1.92
CA PHE A 77 -26.29 8.70 1.39
C PHE A 77 -25.46 8.09 0.26
N PHE A 78 -24.90 6.91 0.46
CA PHE A 78 -24.10 6.28 -0.60
C PHE A 78 -24.95 5.87 -1.80
N GLU A 79 -26.14 5.31 -1.60
CA GLU A 79 -27.01 4.87 -2.69
C GLU A 79 -27.56 6.02 -3.54
N LEU A 80 -27.83 7.18 -2.94
CA LEU A 80 -28.38 8.33 -3.65
C LEU A 80 -27.34 9.11 -4.46
N PHE A 81 -26.11 9.23 -3.95
CA PHE A 81 -25.14 10.17 -4.51
C PHE A 81 -23.99 9.53 -5.26
N PHE A 82 -23.88 8.21 -5.21
CA PHE A 82 -22.81 7.48 -5.87
C PHE A 82 -23.33 6.43 -6.85
N ARG A 83 -22.40 5.95 -7.70
CA ARG A 83 -22.60 4.74 -8.48
C ARG A 83 -21.40 3.80 -8.24
N PRO A 84 -21.68 2.50 -8.06
CA PRO A 84 -20.63 1.49 -7.98
C PRO A 84 -19.98 1.33 -9.37
N VAL A 85 -18.66 1.49 -9.43
CA VAL A 85 -17.88 1.37 -10.67
C VAL A 85 -16.77 0.33 -10.48
N VAL A 86 -16.78 -0.68 -11.32
CA VAL A 86 -15.63 -1.60 -11.45
C VAL A 86 -14.66 -0.99 -12.46
N ILE A 87 -13.41 -0.81 -12.04
CA ILE A 87 -12.30 -0.42 -12.91
C ILE A 87 -11.42 -1.65 -13.06
N SER A 88 -11.25 -2.16 -14.28
CA SER A 88 -10.54 -3.41 -14.55
C SER A 88 -9.56 -3.26 -15.71
N ASP A 89 -8.39 -3.90 -15.56
CA ASP A 89 -7.40 -4.09 -16.63
C ASP A 89 -7.34 -5.56 -17.11
N GLY A 90 -8.36 -6.36 -16.72
CA GLY A 90 -8.44 -7.79 -17.02
C GLY A 90 -7.65 -8.68 -16.06
N ASN A 91 -6.85 -8.13 -15.17
CA ASN A 91 -6.16 -8.90 -14.14
C ASN A 91 -7.07 -9.22 -12.95
N PRO A 92 -6.88 -10.37 -12.29
CA PRO A 92 -7.59 -10.70 -11.07
C PRO A 92 -7.31 -9.70 -9.94
N ALA A 93 -8.33 -9.39 -9.15
CA ALA A 93 -8.14 -8.58 -7.95
C ALA A 93 -7.21 -9.29 -6.93
N LEU A 94 -6.40 -8.50 -6.23
CA LEU A 94 -5.52 -8.98 -5.19
C LEU A 94 -5.65 -8.09 -3.94
N PHE A 95 -6.05 -8.72 -2.85
CA PHE A 95 -6.11 -8.11 -1.53
C PHE A 95 -4.99 -8.62 -0.63
N THR A 96 -4.28 -7.71 0.00
CA THR A 96 -3.30 -8.00 1.06
C THR A 96 -3.62 -7.16 2.29
N GLY A 97 -2.83 -7.29 3.35
CA GLY A 97 -3.05 -6.55 4.58
C GLY A 97 -1.79 -5.84 5.07
N TYR A 98 -1.99 -4.68 5.69
CA TYR A 98 -0.95 -3.97 6.40
C TYR A 98 -1.41 -3.58 7.82
N TYR A 99 -0.45 -3.19 8.65
CA TYR A 99 -0.69 -2.88 10.05
C TYR A 99 0.33 -1.88 10.59
N GLU A 100 0.11 -1.32 11.76
CA GLU A 100 1.07 -0.49 12.47
C GLU A 100 1.89 -1.37 13.45
N PRO A 101 3.17 -1.70 13.16
CA PRO A 101 4.00 -2.48 14.05
C PRO A 101 4.38 -1.72 15.31
N GLU A 102 4.61 -2.47 16.40
CA GLU A 102 5.18 -1.96 17.64
C GLU A 102 6.55 -2.59 17.88
N LEU A 103 7.58 -1.76 17.93
CA LEU A 103 8.97 -2.14 18.16
C LEU A 103 9.43 -1.69 19.55
N ARG A 104 10.42 -2.36 20.09
CA ARG A 104 11.15 -1.89 21.28
C ARG A 104 12.31 -1.01 20.85
N GLY A 105 12.48 0.14 21.52
CA GLY A 105 13.56 1.05 21.18
C GLY A 105 13.94 1.98 22.33
N ALA A 106 14.90 2.85 22.08
CA ALA A 106 15.35 3.89 22.99
C ALA A 106 15.67 5.17 22.23
N LEU A 107 15.70 6.32 22.93
CA LEU A 107 16.07 7.61 22.33
C LEU A 107 17.57 7.78 22.13
N GLN A 108 18.38 6.96 22.78
CA GLN A 108 19.84 6.95 22.68
C GLN A 108 20.33 5.53 22.35
N PRO A 109 21.44 5.39 21.61
CA PRO A 109 22.05 4.10 21.35
C PRO A 109 22.65 3.51 22.63
N GLY A 110 22.60 2.19 22.76
CA GLY A 110 23.23 1.51 23.88
C GLY A 110 22.66 0.12 24.13
N GLY A 111 23.49 -0.78 24.65
CA GLY A 111 23.08 -2.15 24.92
C GLY A 111 22.55 -2.87 23.69
N ARG A 112 21.28 -3.23 23.75
CA ARG A 112 20.57 -3.90 22.65
C ARG A 112 20.06 -2.94 21.56
N TYR A 113 19.88 -1.66 21.86
CA TYR A 113 19.32 -0.67 20.94
C TYR A 113 20.42 -0.10 20.05
N ARG A 114 20.64 -0.69 18.89
CA ARG A 114 21.76 -0.41 17.98
C ARG A 114 21.34 0.01 16.60
N TYR A 115 20.07 -0.22 16.21
CA TYR A 115 19.61 -0.03 14.84
C TYR A 115 18.80 1.27 14.74
N PRO A 116 19.36 2.31 14.09
CA PRO A 116 18.75 3.63 14.08
C PRO A 116 17.55 3.72 13.13
N VAL A 117 16.53 4.42 13.57
CA VAL A 117 15.39 4.86 12.78
C VAL A 117 15.67 6.28 12.31
N TYR A 118 15.92 6.46 11.02
CA TYR A 118 16.40 7.73 10.48
C TYR A 118 15.30 8.62 9.92
N ARG A 119 15.49 9.95 10.08
CA ARG A 119 14.86 10.98 9.24
C ARG A 119 15.51 10.97 7.86
N ILE A 120 14.75 11.42 6.86
CA ILE A 120 15.28 11.56 5.49
C ILE A 120 16.34 12.66 5.43
N PRO A 121 17.55 12.37 4.92
CA PRO A 121 18.56 13.39 4.68
C PRO A 121 18.19 14.28 3.49
N PRO A 122 18.62 15.55 3.47
CA PRO A 122 18.30 16.48 2.37
C PRO A 122 18.62 15.92 0.98
N GLU A 123 19.76 15.29 0.82
CA GLU A 123 20.25 14.74 -0.46
C GLU A 123 19.34 13.64 -1.02
N ALA A 124 18.71 12.85 -0.15
CA ALA A 124 17.75 11.82 -0.57
C ALA A 124 16.40 12.40 -1.02
N ARG A 125 16.13 13.68 -0.76
CA ARG A 125 14.97 14.40 -1.29
C ARG A 125 15.22 14.96 -2.69
N GLU A 126 16.49 15.31 -2.96
CA GLU A 126 16.93 15.95 -4.19
C GLU A 126 17.30 14.93 -5.28
N ALA A 127 17.85 13.77 -4.88
CA ALA A 127 18.25 12.70 -5.78
C ALA A 127 17.25 11.52 -5.74
N SER A 128 16.79 11.08 -6.92
CA SER A 128 15.92 9.91 -7.04
C SER A 128 16.34 9.08 -8.26
N PRO A 129 16.91 7.88 -8.08
CA PRO A 129 17.22 7.25 -6.79
C PRO A 129 18.45 7.85 -6.10
N TRP A 130 18.46 7.85 -4.76
CA TRP A 130 19.62 8.10 -3.92
C TRP A 130 20.34 6.77 -3.61
N LEU A 131 21.17 6.72 -2.56
CA LEU A 131 21.89 5.51 -2.17
C LEU A 131 20.95 4.34 -1.88
N SER A 132 21.36 3.13 -2.27
CA SER A 132 20.64 1.90 -1.97
C SER A 132 20.64 1.57 -0.46
N ARG A 133 19.75 0.68 -0.02
CA ARG A 133 19.73 0.16 1.37
C ARG A 133 21.11 -0.32 1.82
N ARG A 134 21.83 -1.06 0.98
CA ARG A 134 23.17 -1.56 1.31
C ARG A 134 24.13 -0.39 1.57
N GLU A 135 24.21 0.57 0.66
CA GLU A 135 25.11 1.73 0.80
C GLU A 135 24.77 2.59 2.02
N ILE A 136 23.48 2.76 2.35
CA ILE A 136 23.02 3.49 3.54
C ILE A 136 23.46 2.77 4.83
N LEU A 137 23.33 1.43 4.88
CA LEU A 137 23.54 0.66 6.10
C LEU A 137 25.00 0.22 6.30
N THR A 138 25.79 0.08 5.23
CA THR A 138 27.22 -0.33 5.32
C THR A 138 28.19 0.84 5.19
N GLY A 139 27.72 1.97 4.64
CA GLY A 139 28.50 3.21 4.56
C GLY A 139 28.32 4.09 5.80
N ASP A 140 29.22 5.04 5.95
CA ASP A 140 29.20 5.99 7.07
C ASP A 140 28.40 7.28 6.78
N VAL A 141 27.53 7.22 5.75
CA VAL A 141 26.81 8.38 5.19
C VAL A 141 25.78 8.99 6.13
N MET A 142 25.33 8.25 7.13
CA MET A 142 24.32 8.69 8.10
C MET A 142 24.94 9.06 9.47
N SER A 143 26.19 8.70 9.71
CA SER A 143 26.86 8.86 10.99
C SER A 143 27.05 10.33 11.38
N GLY A 144 26.84 10.66 12.66
CA GLY A 144 27.11 11.98 13.23
C GLY A 144 26.21 13.11 12.72
N ARG A 145 25.14 12.81 11.95
CA ARG A 145 24.28 13.82 11.32
C ARG A 145 23.08 14.24 12.18
N GLY A 146 22.82 13.55 13.29
CA GLY A 146 21.69 13.83 14.18
C GLY A 146 20.33 13.55 13.52
N LEU A 147 20.31 12.62 12.57
CA LEU A 147 19.09 12.25 11.84
C LEU A 147 18.31 11.10 12.51
N GLU A 148 18.83 10.54 13.58
CA GLU A 148 18.21 9.46 14.33
C GLU A 148 17.00 9.97 15.11
N ILE A 149 15.87 9.25 14.99
CA ILE A 149 14.65 9.47 15.78
C ILE A 149 14.72 8.63 17.07
N ALA A 150 15.15 7.39 16.91
CA ALA A 150 15.28 6.38 17.95
C ALA A 150 16.21 5.26 17.48
N TRP A 151 16.58 4.35 18.39
CA TRP A 151 17.28 3.11 18.08
C TRP A 151 16.44 1.93 18.50
N VAL A 152 16.28 0.93 17.64
CA VAL A 152 15.53 -0.30 17.93
C VAL A 152 16.49 -1.47 18.19
N ASP A 153 15.94 -2.56 18.73
CA ASP A 153 16.74 -3.73 19.15
C ASP A 153 16.82 -4.84 18.09
N ASP A 154 16.06 -4.75 17.02
CA ASP A 154 15.97 -5.79 15.99
C ASP A 154 15.98 -5.18 14.56
N PRO A 155 17.02 -5.46 13.75
CA PRO A 155 17.12 -4.93 12.38
C PRO A 155 16.08 -5.53 11.43
N VAL A 156 15.58 -6.73 11.74
CA VAL A 156 14.55 -7.39 10.94
C VAL A 156 13.21 -6.69 11.16
N GLU A 157 12.87 -6.35 12.41
CA GLU A 157 11.67 -5.57 12.71
C GLU A 157 11.77 -4.16 12.10
N LEU A 158 12.94 -3.53 12.10
CA LEU A 158 13.17 -2.24 11.43
C LEU A 158 12.93 -2.34 9.92
N PHE A 159 13.42 -3.40 9.29
CA PHE A 159 13.16 -3.64 7.87
C PHE A 159 11.65 -3.74 7.58
N PHE A 160 10.92 -4.49 8.40
CA PHE A 160 9.46 -4.61 8.24
C PHE A 160 8.72 -3.32 8.60
N LEU A 161 9.20 -2.53 9.57
CA LEU A 161 8.69 -1.18 9.84
C LEU A 161 8.79 -0.29 8.57
N GLN A 162 9.90 -0.39 7.83
CA GLN A 162 10.08 0.34 6.58
C GLN A 162 9.11 -0.11 5.48
N ILE A 163 8.76 -1.40 5.43
CA ILE A 163 7.72 -1.90 4.51
C ILE A 163 6.34 -1.35 4.88
N GLN A 164 6.02 -1.29 6.18
CA GLN A 164 4.73 -0.78 6.65
C GLN A 164 4.61 0.76 6.57
N GLY A 165 5.75 1.48 6.56
CA GLY A 165 5.81 2.94 6.43
C GLY A 165 5.45 3.73 7.70
N SER A 166 4.92 3.09 8.72
CA SER A 166 4.57 3.69 10.03
C SER A 166 4.66 2.67 11.14
N GLY A 167 4.82 3.13 12.39
CA GLY A 167 4.87 2.24 13.55
C GLY A 167 5.02 2.96 14.87
N ARG A 168 5.03 2.19 15.95
CA ARG A 168 5.24 2.65 17.32
C ARG A 168 6.54 2.09 17.88
N ILE A 169 7.25 2.90 18.63
CA ILE A 169 8.47 2.52 19.32
C ILE A 169 8.22 2.68 20.81
N ARG A 170 8.21 1.55 21.54
CA ARG A 170 8.07 1.51 22.99
C ARG A 170 9.43 1.75 23.64
N LEU A 171 9.49 2.75 24.50
CA LEU A 171 10.67 3.13 25.23
C LEU A 171 10.79 2.36 26.56
N PRO A 172 12.00 2.25 27.15
CA PRO A 172 12.21 1.51 28.39
C PRO A 172 11.46 2.08 29.61
N ASP A 173 11.14 3.36 29.59
CA ASP A 173 10.35 4.06 30.62
C ASP A 173 8.84 3.88 30.48
N GLY A 174 8.38 3.10 29.47
CA GLY A 174 6.98 2.89 29.15
C GLY A 174 6.42 3.93 28.19
N GLY A 175 7.17 4.96 27.83
CA GLY A 175 6.79 5.93 26.80
C GLY A 175 6.65 5.27 25.42
N VAL A 176 5.88 5.90 24.55
CA VAL A 176 5.69 5.46 23.16
C VAL A 176 5.89 6.65 22.23
N ILE A 177 6.75 6.50 21.26
CA ILE A 177 6.84 7.43 20.14
C ILE A 177 6.24 6.79 18.89
N ARG A 178 5.54 7.58 18.10
CA ARG A 178 5.01 7.15 16.81
C ARG A 178 5.87 7.71 15.69
N VAL A 179 6.18 6.85 14.72
CA VAL A 179 6.87 7.23 13.50
C VAL A 179 5.96 6.99 12.30
N GLY A 180 5.98 7.88 11.35
CA GLY A 180 5.27 7.81 10.08
C GLY A 180 6.22 8.03 8.92
N TYR A 181 5.74 7.75 7.72
CA TYR A 181 6.49 7.91 6.48
C TYR A 181 7.06 9.33 6.36
N GLY A 182 8.37 9.43 6.17
CA GLY A 182 9.10 10.69 6.00
C GLY A 182 9.70 10.87 4.60
N GLY A 183 9.70 9.81 3.80
CA GLY A 183 10.25 9.76 2.46
C GLY A 183 10.97 8.43 2.19
N ALA A 184 11.42 8.25 0.96
CA ALA A 184 12.18 7.07 0.55
C ALA A 184 13.38 7.46 -0.32
N ASN A 185 14.31 6.53 -0.51
CA ASN A 185 15.51 6.73 -1.33
C ASN A 185 15.28 6.64 -2.85
N GLY A 186 14.03 6.47 -3.29
CA GLY A 186 13.67 6.43 -4.72
C GLY A 186 13.95 5.11 -5.44
N HIS A 187 14.55 4.12 -4.79
CA HIS A 187 14.72 2.79 -5.38
C HIS A 187 13.40 2.01 -5.39
N PRO A 188 13.14 1.21 -6.44
CA PRO A 188 11.97 0.34 -6.48
C PRO A 188 12.05 -0.75 -5.39
N TYR A 189 10.90 -1.06 -4.81
CA TYR A 189 10.78 -2.18 -3.88
C TYR A 189 11.02 -3.51 -4.60
N ARG A 190 11.86 -4.38 -4.01
CA ARG A 190 12.05 -5.78 -4.43
C ARG A 190 11.64 -6.71 -3.31
N SER A 191 10.73 -7.64 -3.62
CA SER A 191 10.20 -8.58 -2.64
C SER A 191 11.25 -9.60 -2.21
N ILE A 192 11.63 -9.56 -0.93
CA ILE A 192 12.53 -10.56 -0.34
C ILE A 192 11.84 -11.93 -0.19
N GLY A 193 10.51 -11.98 -0.12
CA GLY A 193 9.76 -13.23 -0.14
C GLY A 193 9.81 -13.90 -1.50
N THR A 194 9.66 -13.15 -2.59
CA THR A 194 9.84 -13.66 -3.96
C THR A 194 11.28 -14.14 -4.18
N GLU A 195 12.26 -13.47 -3.60
CA GLU A 195 13.66 -13.88 -3.69
C GLU A 195 13.91 -15.23 -2.98
N LEU A 196 13.31 -15.46 -1.81
CA LEU A 196 13.39 -16.77 -1.12
C LEU A 196 12.80 -17.91 -1.97
N VAL A 197 11.72 -17.64 -2.70
CA VAL A 197 11.14 -18.60 -3.63
C VAL A 197 12.07 -18.83 -4.82
N ARG A 198 12.62 -17.77 -5.40
CA ARG A 198 13.60 -17.87 -6.51
C ARG A 198 14.85 -18.66 -6.14
N LEU A 199 15.30 -18.54 -4.90
CA LEU A 199 16.44 -19.29 -4.35
C LEU A 199 16.09 -20.75 -4.00
N GLY A 200 14.82 -21.17 -4.15
CA GLY A 200 14.37 -22.53 -3.83
C GLY A 200 14.34 -22.84 -2.33
N ILE A 201 14.36 -21.82 -1.46
CA ILE A 201 14.35 -21.97 0.00
C ILE A 201 12.95 -22.29 0.51
N TYR A 202 11.93 -21.69 -0.10
CA TYR A 202 10.52 -21.91 0.18
C TYR A 202 9.68 -21.92 -1.10
N GLU A 203 8.58 -22.66 -1.04
CA GLU A 203 7.51 -22.54 -2.03
C GLU A 203 6.67 -21.28 -1.78
N ALA A 204 6.06 -20.73 -2.85
CA ALA A 204 5.32 -19.46 -2.76
C ALA A 204 4.21 -19.45 -1.70
N HIS A 205 3.54 -20.59 -1.49
CA HIS A 205 2.47 -20.75 -0.50
C HIS A 205 2.98 -20.82 0.96
N GLN A 206 4.27 -21.06 1.16
CA GLN A 206 4.90 -21.13 2.48
C GLN A 206 5.42 -19.76 2.96
N VAL A 207 5.52 -18.78 2.07
CA VAL A 207 6.11 -17.46 2.38
C VAL A 207 5.09 -16.59 3.09
N SER A 208 5.47 -16.15 4.29
CA SER A 208 4.77 -15.10 5.05
C SER A 208 5.79 -14.19 5.71
N ALA A 209 5.35 -13.02 6.21
CA ALA A 209 6.25 -12.10 6.93
C ALA A 209 6.94 -12.79 8.12
N GLU A 210 6.21 -13.64 8.86
CA GLU A 210 6.75 -14.39 9.98
C GLU A 210 7.80 -15.42 9.56
N VAL A 211 7.54 -16.17 8.49
CA VAL A 211 8.49 -17.13 7.92
C VAL A 211 9.78 -16.43 7.48
N ILE A 212 9.67 -15.30 6.79
CA ILE A 212 10.82 -14.50 6.35
C ILE A 212 11.62 -14.02 7.56
N LYS A 213 10.97 -13.39 8.55
CA LYS A 213 11.61 -12.91 9.79
C LYS A 213 12.37 -14.03 10.50
N ASN A 214 11.74 -15.18 10.65
CA ASN A 214 12.34 -16.34 11.30
C ASN A 214 13.52 -16.91 10.50
N TRP A 215 13.44 -16.92 9.18
CA TRP A 215 14.54 -17.37 8.35
C TRP A 215 15.75 -16.42 8.45
N VAL A 216 15.54 -15.11 8.34
CA VAL A 216 16.60 -14.10 8.47
C VAL A 216 17.32 -14.22 9.81
N ARG A 217 16.59 -14.36 10.92
CA ARG A 217 17.17 -14.49 12.26
C ARG A 217 17.98 -15.77 12.45
N ARG A 218 17.60 -16.87 11.79
CA ARG A 218 18.32 -18.16 11.84
C ARG A 218 19.53 -18.22 10.94
N ASN A 219 19.61 -17.34 9.95
CA ASN A 219 20.68 -17.29 8.95
C ASN A 219 21.28 -15.88 8.86
N PRO A 220 22.07 -15.41 9.85
CA PRO A 220 22.44 -14.00 9.94
C PRO A 220 23.09 -13.42 8.69
N GLU A 221 24.11 -14.08 8.11
CA GLU A 221 24.83 -13.60 6.91
C GLU A 221 23.93 -13.65 5.66
N ALA A 222 23.30 -14.80 5.40
CA ALA A 222 22.40 -14.96 4.26
C ALA A 222 21.13 -14.09 4.43
N GLY A 223 20.68 -13.91 5.67
CA GLY A 223 19.57 -13.05 6.02
C GLY A 223 19.86 -11.57 5.75
N GLU A 224 21.04 -11.09 6.11
CA GLU A 224 21.46 -9.73 5.78
C GLU A 224 21.55 -9.53 4.27
N ALA A 225 22.15 -10.48 3.55
CA ALA A 225 22.21 -10.45 2.10
C ALA A 225 20.82 -10.42 1.45
N LEU A 226 19.85 -11.18 2.02
CA LEU A 226 18.45 -11.16 1.60
C LEU A 226 17.80 -9.79 1.84
N LEU A 227 18.00 -9.15 3.00
CA LEU A 227 17.46 -7.81 3.27
C LEU A 227 18.03 -6.78 2.28
N PHE A 228 19.30 -6.92 1.87
CA PHE A 228 19.93 -6.05 0.87
C PHE A 228 19.45 -6.32 -0.57
N HIS A 229 18.77 -7.44 -0.85
CA HIS A 229 18.12 -7.66 -2.13
C HIS A 229 17.08 -6.57 -2.42
N ASN A 230 16.42 -6.04 -1.39
CA ASN A 230 15.55 -4.88 -1.52
C ASN A 230 16.37 -3.58 -1.39
N PRO A 231 16.66 -2.85 -2.49
CA PRO A 231 17.43 -1.61 -2.44
C PRO A 231 16.63 -0.42 -1.87
N SER A 232 15.29 -0.53 -1.82
CA SER A 232 14.42 0.51 -1.29
C SER A 232 14.65 0.71 0.22
N TYR A 233 14.75 1.97 0.64
CA TYR A 233 14.89 2.37 2.04
C TYR A 233 13.91 3.48 2.37
N VAL A 234 13.11 3.28 3.43
CA VAL A 234 12.14 4.25 3.91
C VAL A 234 12.71 4.98 5.13
N PHE A 235 12.61 6.29 5.11
CA PHE A 235 12.91 7.20 6.19
C PHE A 235 11.64 7.61 6.91
N PHE A 236 11.76 8.06 8.15
CA PHE A 236 10.63 8.35 9.00
C PHE A 236 10.58 9.81 9.45
N ARG A 237 9.41 10.21 9.92
CA ARG A 237 9.22 11.42 10.71
C ARG A 237 8.54 11.07 12.02
N ARG A 238 8.77 11.82 13.06
CA ARG A 238 8.01 11.69 14.32
C ARG A 238 6.61 12.23 14.13
N VAL A 239 5.62 11.54 14.72
CA VAL A 239 4.21 11.92 14.67
C VAL A 239 3.71 12.06 16.11
N ASP A 240 3.56 13.31 16.56
CA ASP A 240 3.16 13.63 17.94
C ASP A 240 1.68 14.08 18.05
N GLN A 241 1.04 14.40 16.92
CA GLN A 241 -0.32 15.00 16.92
C GLN A 241 -1.47 13.98 16.91
N VAL A 242 -1.18 12.68 16.83
CA VAL A 242 -2.19 11.62 16.74
C VAL A 242 -2.32 10.91 18.06
N SER A 243 -3.55 10.89 18.59
CA SER A 243 -3.89 10.17 19.82
C SER A 243 -3.49 8.68 19.73
N PRO A 244 -3.02 8.07 20.82
CA PRO A 244 -2.60 6.67 20.86
C PRO A 244 -3.68 5.67 20.40
N GLU A 245 -4.96 6.00 20.59
CA GLU A 245 -6.11 5.14 20.24
C GLU A 245 -6.41 5.13 18.75
N ARG A 246 -5.92 6.16 18.01
CA ARG A 246 -6.11 6.26 16.56
C ARG A 246 -5.01 5.51 15.82
N GLY A 247 -5.32 5.06 14.59
CA GLY A 247 -4.32 4.50 13.70
C GLY A 247 -3.29 5.53 13.22
N PRO A 248 -2.23 5.10 12.52
CA PRO A 248 -1.22 5.99 11.96
C PRO A 248 -1.80 6.92 10.90
N LEU A 249 -1.01 7.91 10.47
CA LEU A 249 -1.38 8.76 9.35
C LEU A 249 -1.11 8.03 8.03
N GLY A 250 -2.13 7.91 7.19
CA GLY A 250 -2.02 7.46 5.81
C GLY A 250 -1.55 8.57 4.85
N ALA A 251 -1.56 8.27 3.56
CA ALA A 251 -1.11 9.19 2.50
C ALA A 251 -1.90 10.52 2.48
N MET A 252 -3.15 10.51 2.88
CA MET A 252 -3.97 11.72 3.01
C MET A 252 -3.72 12.51 4.30
N ASN A 253 -2.69 12.17 5.08
CA ASN A 253 -2.38 12.78 6.38
C ASN A 253 -3.55 12.71 7.38
N ARG A 254 -4.39 11.68 7.25
CA ARG A 254 -5.50 11.33 8.16
C ARG A 254 -5.23 9.98 8.81
N SER A 255 -5.70 9.81 10.05
CA SER A 255 -5.59 8.54 10.76
C SER A 255 -6.35 7.44 10.03
N VAL A 256 -5.69 6.36 9.69
CA VAL A 256 -6.32 5.18 9.09
C VAL A 256 -7.09 4.39 10.15
N THR A 257 -8.17 3.74 9.73
CA THR A 257 -9.09 3.01 10.62
C THR A 257 -9.09 1.53 10.27
N ALA A 258 -8.85 0.66 11.26
CA ALA A 258 -8.81 -0.79 11.08
C ALA A 258 -10.11 -1.32 10.45
N GLY A 259 -9.97 -2.09 9.36
CA GLY A 259 -11.07 -2.67 8.60
C GLY A 259 -11.99 -1.65 7.91
N ARG A 260 -11.59 -0.36 7.82
CA ARG A 260 -12.33 0.70 7.11
C ARG A 260 -11.43 1.55 6.22
N THR A 261 -10.11 1.36 6.28
CA THR A 261 -9.15 2.03 5.40
C THR A 261 -8.42 1.02 4.53
N ILE A 262 -8.20 1.40 3.29
CA ILE A 262 -7.35 0.68 2.33
C ILE A 262 -6.29 1.60 1.73
N ALA A 263 -5.14 1.00 1.39
CA ALA A 263 -4.18 1.57 0.47
C ALA A 263 -4.50 1.10 -0.95
N VAL A 264 -4.42 2.01 -1.91
CA VAL A 264 -4.77 1.80 -3.32
C VAL A 264 -3.73 2.39 -4.25
N ASP A 265 -3.85 2.12 -5.55
CA ASP A 265 -3.13 2.87 -6.58
C ASP A 265 -3.91 4.14 -6.96
N PRO A 266 -3.40 5.34 -6.62
CA PRO A 266 -4.09 6.59 -6.90
C PRO A 266 -4.20 6.94 -8.40
N ALA A 267 -3.49 6.21 -9.27
CA ALA A 267 -3.65 6.32 -10.72
C ALA A 267 -5.01 5.81 -11.21
N HIS A 268 -5.66 4.94 -10.43
CA HIS A 268 -6.93 4.30 -10.79
C HIS A 268 -8.06 4.59 -9.82
N VAL A 269 -7.74 4.73 -8.53
CA VAL A 269 -8.72 4.92 -7.46
C VAL A 269 -8.46 6.27 -6.78
N PRO A 270 -9.36 7.24 -6.84
CA PRO A 270 -9.16 8.53 -6.19
C PRO A 270 -8.98 8.36 -4.68
N LEU A 271 -7.96 9.02 -4.12
CA LEU A 271 -7.80 9.07 -2.67
C LEU A 271 -8.99 9.78 -2.03
N GLY A 272 -9.51 9.20 -0.97
CA GLY A 272 -10.72 9.62 -0.28
C GLY A 272 -11.99 8.91 -0.76
N ALA A 273 -11.96 8.23 -1.91
CA ALA A 273 -13.12 7.53 -2.45
C ALA A 273 -13.58 6.39 -1.52
N PRO A 274 -14.89 6.22 -1.31
CA PRO A 274 -15.44 5.01 -0.73
C PRO A 274 -15.30 3.84 -1.73
N VAL A 275 -14.89 2.69 -1.23
CA VAL A 275 -14.62 1.49 -2.04
C VAL A 275 -15.26 0.28 -1.40
N TRP A 276 -16.12 -0.41 -2.14
CA TRP A 276 -16.70 -1.67 -1.73
C TRP A 276 -15.71 -2.82 -2.00
N ILE A 277 -15.39 -3.57 -0.97
CA ILE A 277 -14.48 -4.70 -1.02
C ILE A 277 -15.26 -6.01 -0.91
N GLU A 278 -15.10 -6.85 -1.91
CA GLU A 278 -15.53 -8.25 -1.92
C GLU A 278 -14.31 -9.15 -1.97
N LYS A 279 -13.67 -9.35 -0.83
CA LYS A 279 -12.55 -10.26 -0.70
C LYS A 279 -13.05 -11.69 -0.49
N GLU A 280 -12.56 -12.61 -1.29
CA GLU A 280 -12.86 -14.03 -1.21
C GLU A 280 -11.82 -14.78 -0.34
N GLY A 281 -11.82 -16.11 -0.39
CA GLY A 281 -10.90 -16.97 0.35
C GLY A 281 -11.22 -17.08 1.83
N HIS A 282 -10.20 -17.28 2.65
CA HIS A 282 -10.39 -17.50 4.08
C HIS A 282 -10.89 -16.23 4.79
N GLY A 283 -12.04 -16.35 5.48
CA GLY A 283 -12.69 -15.21 6.15
C GLY A 283 -13.09 -14.12 5.14
N PRO A 284 -14.12 -14.34 4.32
CA PRO A 284 -14.53 -13.39 3.31
C PRO A 284 -14.88 -12.03 3.92
N ILE A 285 -14.53 -10.95 3.20
CA ILE A 285 -14.84 -9.58 3.62
C ILE A 285 -15.81 -8.99 2.61
N ARG A 286 -16.90 -8.43 3.10
CA ARG A 286 -17.91 -7.66 2.38
C ARG A 286 -18.05 -6.35 3.14
N ARG A 287 -17.41 -5.28 2.65
CA ARG A 287 -17.29 -4.08 3.46
C ARG A 287 -16.98 -2.82 2.66
N LEU A 288 -17.65 -1.73 3.01
CA LEU A 288 -17.33 -0.42 2.51
C LEU A 288 -16.13 0.16 3.30
N MET A 289 -15.07 0.51 2.57
CA MET A 289 -13.85 1.10 3.10
C MET A 289 -13.52 2.40 2.39
N VAL A 290 -12.58 3.17 2.89
CA VAL A 290 -12.16 4.45 2.28
C VAL A 290 -10.69 4.35 1.85
N ALA A 291 -10.40 4.82 0.65
CA ALA A 291 -9.06 4.86 0.06
C ALA A 291 -8.25 6.02 0.66
N GLN A 292 -7.67 5.85 1.85
CA GLN A 292 -6.94 6.89 2.57
C GLN A 292 -5.42 6.76 2.46
N ASP A 293 -4.93 5.66 1.87
CA ASP A 293 -3.51 5.35 1.88
C ASP A 293 -3.00 4.85 0.53
N THR A 294 -1.69 4.78 0.40
CA THR A 294 -0.99 4.28 -0.79
C THR A 294 0.20 3.42 -0.38
N GLY A 295 0.67 2.59 -1.30
CA GLY A 295 1.89 1.82 -1.10
C GLY A 295 2.65 1.65 -2.42
N SER A 296 3.99 1.63 -2.37
CA SER A 296 4.82 1.48 -3.58
C SER A 296 4.58 0.15 -4.32
N ALA A 297 4.15 -0.89 -3.59
CA ALA A 297 3.80 -2.20 -4.13
C ALA A 297 2.30 -2.35 -4.46
N ILE A 298 1.49 -1.32 -4.20
CA ILE A 298 0.04 -1.35 -4.45
C ILE A 298 -0.19 -0.68 -5.80
N LYS A 299 -0.24 -1.49 -6.87
CA LYS A 299 -0.34 -1.03 -8.25
C LYS A 299 -1.42 -1.78 -9.01
N GLY A 300 -2.21 -1.01 -9.79
CA GLY A 300 -3.32 -1.49 -10.61
C GLY A 300 -4.70 -1.23 -10.03
N PRO A 301 -5.75 -1.33 -10.87
CA PRO A 301 -7.12 -0.91 -10.53
C PRO A 301 -7.84 -1.86 -9.57
N GLN A 302 -7.45 -3.15 -9.54
CA GLN A 302 -8.05 -4.17 -8.68
C GLN A 302 -7.09 -4.60 -7.56
N ARG A 303 -6.33 -3.64 -7.00
CA ARG A 303 -5.32 -3.88 -5.97
C ARG A 303 -5.60 -3.02 -4.74
N ALA A 304 -5.80 -3.67 -3.59
CA ALA A 304 -5.92 -2.96 -2.32
C ALA A 304 -5.15 -3.67 -1.19
N ASP A 305 -4.65 -2.86 -0.25
CA ASP A 305 -4.03 -3.31 0.99
C ASP A 305 -4.90 -2.86 2.16
N ILE A 306 -5.44 -3.80 2.95
CA ILE A 306 -6.42 -3.51 4.01
C ILE A 306 -5.68 -3.23 5.31
N PHE A 307 -6.01 -2.13 5.99
CA PHE A 307 -5.47 -1.81 7.30
C PHE A 307 -6.12 -2.66 8.39
N PHE A 308 -5.32 -3.45 9.12
CA PHE A 308 -5.79 -4.34 10.17
C PHE A 308 -5.67 -3.78 11.58
N GLY A 309 -5.01 -2.65 11.77
CA GLY A 309 -4.81 -2.04 13.10
C GLY A 309 -3.37 -2.04 13.56
N THR A 310 -3.15 -2.02 14.87
CA THR A 310 -1.85 -1.87 15.51
C THR A 310 -1.45 -3.14 16.27
N GLY A 311 -0.15 -3.45 16.27
CA GLY A 311 0.44 -4.49 17.10
C GLY A 311 0.44 -5.88 16.49
N ALA A 312 0.83 -6.88 17.29
CA ALA A 312 1.15 -8.22 16.82
C ALA A 312 -0.05 -8.99 16.25
N ASP A 313 -1.25 -8.84 16.85
CA ASP A 313 -2.47 -9.52 16.36
C ASP A 313 -2.88 -8.99 14.99
N ALA A 314 -2.86 -7.67 14.81
CA ALA A 314 -3.08 -7.04 13.53
C ALA A 314 -2.04 -7.49 12.49
N GLY A 315 -0.78 -7.60 12.90
CA GLY A 315 0.30 -8.09 12.04
C GLY A 315 0.10 -9.54 11.60
N ARG A 316 -0.38 -10.42 12.50
CA ARG A 316 -0.71 -11.82 12.14
C ARG A 316 -1.89 -11.90 11.17
N ALA A 317 -2.91 -11.09 11.37
CA ALA A 317 -4.08 -11.04 10.49
C ALA A 317 -3.70 -10.50 9.09
N ALA A 318 -2.99 -9.38 9.05
CA ALA A 318 -2.49 -8.75 7.82
C ALA A 318 -1.56 -9.71 7.04
N GLY A 319 -0.63 -10.35 7.71
CA GLY A 319 0.38 -11.21 7.08
C GLY A 319 -0.16 -12.50 6.46
N ARG A 320 -1.41 -12.89 6.77
CA ARG A 320 -2.10 -14.04 6.18
C ARG A 320 -2.94 -13.68 4.97
N LEU A 321 -3.19 -12.40 4.76
CA LEU A 321 -4.07 -11.95 3.70
C LEU A 321 -3.33 -11.87 2.37
N ARG A 322 -3.72 -12.74 1.45
CA ARG A 322 -3.35 -12.72 0.04
C ARG A 322 -4.45 -13.42 -0.76
N ASP A 323 -5.56 -12.75 -0.90
CA ASP A 323 -6.79 -13.34 -1.42
C ASP A 323 -7.29 -12.60 -2.67
N PRO A 324 -7.96 -13.30 -3.60
CA PRO A 324 -8.65 -12.69 -4.73
C PRO A 324 -9.98 -12.07 -4.30
N GLY A 325 -10.66 -11.45 -5.26
CA GLY A 325 -12.00 -10.92 -5.06
C GLY A 325 -12.40 -9.91 -6.12
N ARG A 326 -13.17 -8.90 -5.70
CA ARG A 326 -13.61 -7.77 -6.53
C ARG A 326 -13.54 -6.48 -5.73
N MET A 327 -13.04 -5.42 -6.34
CA MET A 327 -13.02 -4.07 -5.79
C MET A 327 -13.91 -3.16 -6.64
N VAL A 328 -14.83 -2.45 -5.99
CA VAL A 328 -15.81 -1.57 -6.65
C VAL A 328 -15.71 -0.18 -6.03
N VAL A 329 -15.37 0.81 -6.83
CA VAL A 329 -15.22 2.19 -6.37
C VAL A 329 -16.57 2.88 -6.42
N LEU A 330 -16.98 3.55 -5.34
CA LEU A 330 -18.17 4.40 -5.36
C LEU A 330 -17.78 5.78 -5.90
N MET A 331 -18.17 6.06 -7.13
CA MET A 331 -17.91 7.33 -7.81
C MET A 331 -19.12 8.26 -7.70
N PRO A 332 -18.93 9.57 -7.52
CA PRO A 332 -20.02 10.55 -7.70
C PRO A 332 -20.75 10.30 -9.04
N ILE A 333 -22.07 10.43 -9.05
CA ILE A 333 -22.91 10.03 -10.19
C ILE A 333 -22.39 10.59 -11.51
N GLN A 334 -22.09 11.90 -11.57
CA GLN A 334 -21.62 12.57 -12.78
C GLN A 334 -20.31 11.99 -13.28
N ARG A 335 -19.38 11.71 -12.36
CA ARG A 335 -18.10 11.11 -12.69
C ARG A 335 -18.22 9.68 -13.16
N ALA A 336 -19.09 8.89 -12.54
CA ALA A 336 -19.31 7.50 -12.97
C ALA A 336 -19.73 7.44 -14.44
N TYR A 337 -20.67 8.29 -14.85
CA TYR A 337 -21.12 8.31 -16.24
C TYR A 337 -20.10 8.94 -17.20
N ALA A 338 -19.32 9.94 -16.77
CA ALA A 338 -18.24 10.50 -17.58
C ALA A 338 -17.16 9.45 -17.93
N MET A 339 -16.84 8.55 -16.99
CA MET A 339 -15.86 7.47 -17.23
C MET A 339 -16.27 6.49 -18.32
N LEU A 340 -17.58 6.34 -18.63
CA LEU A 340 -18.04 5.49 -19.74
C LEU A 340 -17.84 6.16 -21.10
N THR A 341 -18.03 7.49 -21.15
CA THR A 341 -17.89 8.26 -22.42
C THR A 341 -16.43 8.40 -22.86
N ASP A 342 -15.50 8.44 -21.91
CA ASP A 342 -14.06 8.52 -22.20
C ASP A 342 -13.48 7.19 -22.68
N ALA A 343 -14.14 6.06 -22.38
CA ALA A 343 -13.71 4.73 -22.82
C ALA A 343 -14.12 4.42 -24.28
N ASP A 344 -15.07 5.18 -24.84
CA ASP A 344 -15.57 4.99 -26.22
C ASP A 344 -14.86 5.93 -27.25
N GLN A 345 -13.87 6.73 -26.82
CA GLN A 345 -13.05 7.61 -27.66
C GLN A 345 -11.61 7.11 -27.80
#